data_9f3b2b587c26256c84981b9ef1be87b0
#
_entry.id   9f3b2b587c26256c84981b9ef1be87b0
#
_cell.length_a   1.000
_cell.length_b   1.000
_cell.length_c   1.000
_cell.angle_alpha   90.00
_cell.angle_beta   90.00
_cell.angle_gamma   90.00
#
_symmetry.space_group_name_H-M   'P 1'
#
loop_
_entity.id
_entity.type
_entity.pdbx_description
1 polymer ?
#
loop_
_entity_poly.entity_id
_entity_poly.type
_entity_poly.pdbx_seq_one_letter_code
_entity_poly.pdbx_strand_id
1 'polypeptide(L)'
;QQLNQSPQSMFIQEGERVSMNCTSSSIFNTWLWYKQDPGEGPVLLIALYKAGELTSNGRLTAQFGITRKDSFLNISASIPSDVGIYFCAGGYNYGQNFVFGPGTRLSVLP
;
A
#
# COMPACT_ATOMS: atom_id res chain seq x y z
N GLN A 1 -1.83 -0.36 18.89
CA GLN A 1 -1.23 -0.86 17.66
C GLN A 1 -1.66 -0.03 16.47
N GLN A 2 -0.75 0.69 15.89
CA GLN A 2 -1.06 1.62 14.82
C GLN A 2 -0.09 1.48 13.67
N LEU A 3 -0.61 1.68 12.47
CA LEU A 3 0.22 1.83 11.30
C LEU A 3 0.29 3.31 10.93
N ASN A 4 1.49 3.76 10.58
CA ASN A 4 1.67 5.06 9.97
C ASN A 4 1.76 4.85 8.47
N GLN A 5 1.01 5.64 7.73
CA GLN A 5 1.01 5.56 6.28
C GLN A 5 1.28 6.95 5.73
N SER A 6 2.22 7.03 4.80
CA SER A 6 2.61 8.31 4.22
C SER A 6 2.82 8.19 2.73
N PRO A 7 2.56 9.28 1.99
CA PRO A 7 1.99 10.52 2.48
C PRO A 7 0.50 10.36 2.76
N GLN A 8 -0.10 11.35 3.39
CA GLN A 8 -1.54 11.33 3.68
C GLN A 8 -2.34 11.51 2.38
N SER A 9 -1.85 12.37 1.51
CA SER A 9 -2.44 12.57 0.20
C SER A 9 -1.37 13.05 -0.76
N MET A 10 -1.61 12.86 -2.06
CA MET A 10 -0.69 13.34 -3.07
C MET A 10 -1.42 13.64 -4.37
N PHE A 11 -0.96 14.70 -5.05
CA PHE A 11 -1.39 15.06 -6.39
C PHE A 11 -0.23 14.79 -7.34
N ILE A 12 -0.48 13.92 -8.31
CA ILE A 12 0.56 13.43 -9.21
C ILE A 12 0.17 13.80 -10.63
N GLN A 13 1.13 14.22 -11.43
CA GLN A 13 0.92 14.43 -12.86
C GLN A 13 0.85 13.06 -13.52
N GLU A 14 -0.06 12.91 -14.48
CA GLU A 14 -0.16 11.66 -15.23
C GLU A 14 1.19 11.27 -15.81
N GLY A 15 1.57 10.00 -15.65
CA GLY A 15 2.86 9.48 -16.12
C GLY A 15 3.94 9.47 -15.07
N GLU A 16 3.77 10.18 -13.97
CA GLU A 16 4.80 10.22 -12.92
C GLU A 16 4.72 8.97 -12.05
N ARG A 17 5.85 8.68 -11.41
CA ARG A 17 5.94 7.59 -10.45
C ARG A 17 5.30 8.00 -9.13
N VAL A 18 4.63 7.03 -8.51
CA VAL A 18 4.04 7.20 -7.18
C VAL A 18 4.77 6.28 -6.22
N SER A 19 5.07 6.77 -5.03
CA SER A 19 5.62 5.96 -3.93
C SER A 19 4.88 6.28 -2.65
N MET A 20 4.52 5.24 -1.91
CA MET A 20 3.89 5.39 -0.60
C MET A 20 4.41 4.31 0.34
N ASN A 21 4.40 4.62 1.62
CA ASN A 21 4.99 3.77 2.66
C ASN A 21 4.05 3.52 3.80
N CYS A 22 4.23 2.36 4.43
CA CYS A 22 3.65 2.07 5.73
C CYS A 22 4.72 1.63 6.70
N THR A 23 4.60 2.07 7.94
CA THR A 23 5.48 1.64 9.01
C THR A 23 4.67 1.23 10.22
N SER A 24 5.25 0.34 11.01
CA SER A 24 4.63 -0.20 12.21
C SER A 24 5.63 -0.23 13.34
N SER A 25 5.13 -0.15 14.57
CA SER A 25 5.96 -0.40 15.75
C SER A 25 6.11 -1.89 16.02
N SER A 26 5.33 -2.73 15.34
CA SER A 26 5.33 -4.17 15.54
C SER A 26 5.86 -4.89 14.31
N ILE A 27 6.33 -6.12 14.53
CA ILE A 27 6.76 -7.01 13.46
C ILE A 27 5.55 -7.78 12.98
N PHE A 28 5.38 -7.85 11.66
CA PHE A 28 4.31 -8.63 11.04
C PHE A 28 4.91 -9.73 10.17
N ASN A 29 4.13 -10.77 9.87
CA ASN A 29 4.54 -11.77 8.91
C ASN A 29 3.76 -11.64 7.59
N THR A 30 2.83 -10.69 7.49
CA THR A 30 2.05 -10.45 6.30
C THR A 30 1.81 -8.96 6.16
N TRP A 31 2.02 -8.43 4.95
CA TRP A 31 1.65 -7.07 4.59
C TRP A 31 0.77 -7.14 3.37
N LEU A 32 -0.30 -6.32 3.36
CA LEU A 32 -1.28 -6.27 2.29
C LEU A 32 -1.44 -4.84 1.82
N TRP A 33 -1.68 -4.67 0.52
CA TRP A 33 -2.00 -3.37 -0.05
C TRP A 33 -3.34 -3.46 -0.75
N TYR A 34 -4.22 -2.50 -0.46
CA TYR A 34 -5.56 -2.41 -1.01
C TYR A 34 -5.76 -1.08 -1.71
N LYS A 35 -6.72 -1.04 -2.62
CA LYS A 35 -7.18 0.21 -3.22
C LYS A 35 -8.69 0.30 -3.08
N GLN A 36 -9.17 1.49 -2.77
CA GLN A 36 -10.60 1.77 -2.69
C GLN A 36 -10.93 2.89 -3.66
N ASP A 37 -11.78 2.58 -4.66
CA ASP A 37 -12.30 3.58 -5.57
C ASP A 37 -13.51 4.27 -4.92
N PRO A 38 -13.84 5.49 -5.38
CA PRO A 38 -14.98 6.21 -4.81
C PRO A 38 -16.27 5.39 -4.87
N GLY A 39 -16.95 5.28 -3.74
CA GLY A 39 -18.20 4.55 -3.65
C GLY A 39 -18.08 3.04 -3.63
N GLU A 40 -16.86 2.51 -3.58
CA GLU A 40 -16.62 1.07 -3.64
C GLU A 40 -15.92 0.59 -2.39
N GLY A 41 -15.92 -0.72 -2.16
CA GLY A 41 -15.12 -1.31 -1.09
C GLY A 41 -13.68 -1.50 -1.49
N PRO A 42 -12.80 -1.74 -0.53
CA PRO A 42 -11.38 -1.96 -0.85
C PRO A 42 -11.17 -3.26 -1.61
N VAL A 43 -10.21 -3.23 -2.54
CA VAL A 43 -9.84 -4.40 -3.35
C VAL A 43 -8.37 -4.69 -3.09
N LEU A 44 -8.05 -5.94 -2.82
CA LEU A 44 -6.67 -6.36 -2.58
C LEU A 44 -5.85 -6.26 -3.87
N LEU A 45 -4.71 -5.58 -3.78
CA LEU A 45 -3.79 -5.40 -4.89
C LEU A 45 -2.63 -6.38 -4.83
N ILE A 46 -1.95 -6.43 -3.68
CA ILE A 46 -0.73 -7.21 -3.49
C ILE A 46 -0.70 -7.72 -2.07
N ALA A 47 -0.30 -8.98 -1.91
CA ALA A 47 -0.05 -9.59 -0.60
C ALA A 47 1.41 -10.02 -0.54
N LEU A 48 2.05 -9.77 0.59
CA LEU A 48 3.47 -10.05 0.82
C LEU A 48 3.59 -10.91 2.07
N TYR A 49 4.38 -11.97 1.99
CA TYR A 49 4.45 -12.97 3.05
C TYR A 49 5.83 -13.20 3.63
N LYS A 50 6.89 -12.66 3.03
CA LYS A 50 8.26 -12.89 3.48
C LYS A 50 9.04 -11.59 3.55
N ALA A 51 9.83 -11.43 4.60
CA ALA A 51 10.71 -10.27 4.74
C ALA A 51 11.57 -10.14 3.48
N GLY A 52 11.62 -8.95 2.92
CA GLY A 52 12.38 -8.65 1.71
C GLY A 52 11.67 -8.99 0.42
N GLU A 53 10.51 -9.62 0.47
CA GLU A 53 9.76 -9.99 -0.74
C GLU A 53 9.43 -8.76 -1.56
N LEU A 54 9.64 -8.85 -2.87
CA LEU A 54 9.30 -7.82 -3.83
C LEU A 54 8.34 -8.44 -4.83
N THR A 55 7.14 -7.93 -4.91
CA THR A 55 6.09 -8.50 -5.74
C THR A 55 5.48 -7.43 -6.62
N SER A 56 5.26 -7.77 -7.88
CA SER A 56 4.67 -6.85 -8.86
C SER A 56 3.31 -7.35 -9.32
N ASN A 57 2.43 -6.41 -9.61
CA ASN A 57 1.13 -6.67 -10.18
C ASN A 57 0.87 -5.53 -11.17
N GLY A 58 1.14 -5.78 -12.47
CA GLY A 58 1.05 -4.75 -13.46
C GLY A 58 2.05 -3.65 -13.20
N ARG A 59 1.55 -2.40 -13.14
CA ARG A 59 2.40 -1.23 -12.89
C ARG A 59 2.72 -1.03 -11.41
N LEU A 60 2.17 -1.88 -10.56
CA LEU A 60 2.38 -1.80 -9.11
C LEU A 60 3.52 -2.71 -8.69
N THR A 61 4.33 -2.25 -7.76
CA THR A 61 5.36 -3.05 -7.12
C THR A 61 5.33 -2.74 -5.63
N ALA A 62 5.34 -3.78 -4.82
CA ALA A 62 5.36 -3.62 -3.37
C ALA A 62 6.49 -4.42 -2.78
N GLN A 63 6.99 -3.97 -1.64
CA GLN A 63 8.05 -4.68 -0.93
C GLN A 63 7.71 -4.82 0.54
N PHE A 64 8.03 -5.99 1.07
CA PHE A 64 8.00 -6.31 2.49
C PHE A 64 9.38 -5.95 3.04
N GLY A 65 9.46 -4.97 3.94
CA GLY A 65 10.73 -4.55 4.49
C GLY A 65 11.44 -5.66 5.23
N ILE A 66 12.77 -5.61 5.22
CA ILE A 66 13.62 -6.64 5.85
C ILE A 66 13.37 -6.72 7.35
N THR A 67 13.08 -5.60 8.00
CA THR A 67 12.81 -5.57 9.44
C THR A 67 11.41 -6.10 9.78
N ARG A 68 10.57 -6.30 8.76
CA ARG A 68 9.18 -6.71 8.88
C ARG A 68 8.28 -5.67 9.57
N LYS A 69 8.77 -4.46 9.69
CA LYS A 69 8.02 -3.35 10.30
C LYS A 69 7.55 -2.33 9.27
N ASP A 70 7.83 -2.56 8.00
CA ASP A 70 7.43 -1.60 6.97
C ASP A 70 7.17 -2.28 5.65
N SER A 71 6.49 -1.55 4.79
CA SER A 71 6.23 -1.95 3.42
C SER A 71 6.09 -0.71 2.57
N PHE A 72 6.40 -0.82 1.27
CA PHE A 72 6.12 0.26 0.36
C PHE A 72 5.36 -0.24 -0.86
N LEU A 73 4.69 0.71 -1.53
CA LEU A 73 3.99 0.47 -2.78
C LEU A 73 4.42 1.54 -3.77
N ASN A 74 4.79 1.12 -4.98
CA ASN A 74 5.16 2.02 -6.06
C ASN A 74 4.24 1.78 -7.25
N ILE A 75 3.90 2.86 -7.96
CA ILE A 75 3.22 2.80 -9.24
C ILE A 75 4.18 3.40 -10.26
N SER A 76 4.51 2.65 -11.31
CA SER A 76 5.60 3.03 -12.22
C SER A 76 5.27 4.22 -13.11
N ALA A 77 4.02 4.34 -13.54
CA ALA A 77 3.60 5.42 -14.42
C ALA A 77 2.10 5.62 -14.21
N SER A 78 1.75 6.67 -13.48
CA SER A 78 0.37 6.87 -13.05
C SER A 78 -0.55 7.17 -14.23
N ILE A 79 -1.76 6.66 -14.15
CA ILE A 79 -2.82 6.90 -15.13
C ILE A 79 -4.07 7.35 -14.36
N PRO A 80 -5.06 7.94 -15.04
CA PRO A 80 -6.24 8.46 -14.34
C PRO A 80 -6.98 7.44 -13.49
N SER A 81 -7.03 6.17 -13.91
CA SER A 81 -7.73 5.15 -13.14
C SER A 81 -7.00 4.76 -11.85
N ASP A 82 -5.80 5.27 -11.60
CA ASP A 82 -5.09 5.05 -10.34
C ASP A 82 -5.63 5.93 -9.21
N VAL A 83 -6.49 6.89 -9.51
CA VAL A 83 -7.11 7.74 -8.50
C VAL A 83 -7.89 6.86 -7.51
N GLY A 84 -7.74 7.16 -6.23
CA GLY A 84 -8.41 6.43 -5.18
C GLY A 84 -7.67 6.55 -3.87
N ILE A 85 -8.05 5.72 -2.91
CA ILE A 85 -7.39 5.67 -1.60
C ILE A 85 -6.70 4.31 -1.48
N TYR A 86 -5.42 4.35 -1.14
CA TYR A 86 -4.62 3.13 -0.98
C TYR A 86 -4.38 2.88 0.49
N PHE A 87 -4.63 1.64 0.92
CA PHE A 87 -4.45 1.25 2.31
C PHE A 87 -3.45 0.13 2.41
N CYS A 88 -2.58 0.21 3.40
CA CYS A 88 -1.79 -0.93 3.80
C CYS A 88 -2.43 -1.61 4.99
N ALA A 89 -2.14 -2.89 5.17
CA ALA A 89 -2.54 -3.65 6.34
C ALA A 89 -1.41 -4.59 6.71
N GLY A 90 -1.23 -4.84 7.98
CA GLY A 90 -0.23 -5.76 8.48
C GLY A 90 -0.78 -6.64 9.58
N GLY A 91 -0.20 -7.83 9.72
CA GLY A 91 -0.63 -8.76 10.74
C GLY A 91 -0.01 -10.13 10.52
N TYR A 92 -0.67 -11.13 11.07
CA TYR A 92 -0.28 -12.53 10.92
C TYR A 92 -1.32 -13.24 10.08
N ASN A 93 -0.86 -13.97 9.06
CA ASN A 93 -1.77 -14.58 8.10
C ASN A 93 -2.64 -15.68 8.68
N TYR A 94 -2.31 -16.17 9.88
CA TYR A 94 -3.12 -17.15 10.57
C TYR A 94 -3.93 -16.53 11.71
N GLY A 95 -3.84 -15.23 11.87
CA GLY A 95 -4.57 -14.51 12.91
C GLY A 95 -5.74 -13.76 12.34
N GLN A 96 -6.53 -13.18 13.23
CA GLN A 96 -7.73 -12.46 12.87
C GLN A 96 -7.53 -10.95 12.86
N ASN A 97 -6.43 -10.49 13.43
CA ASN A 97 -6.31 -9.09 13.80
C ASN A 97 -5.31 -8.36 12.92
N PHE A 98 -5.70 -8.13 11.69
CA PHE A 98 -4.94 -7.25 10.82
C PHE A 98 -5.19 -5.80 11.22
N VAL A 99 -4.14 -5.01 11.18
CA VAL A 99 -4.18 -3.58 11.47
C VAL A 99 -4.08 -2.83 10.16
N PHE A 100 -4.96 -1.86 9.93
CA PHE A 100 -4.97 -1.09 8.69
C PHE A 100 -4.38 0.30 8.92
N GLY A 101 -3.69 0.79 7.91
CA GLY A 101 -3.24 2.17 7.89
C GLY A 101 -4.40 3.12 7.59
N PRO A 102 -4.18 4.41 7.77
CA PRO A 102 -5.24 5.41 7.57
C PRO A 102 -5.53 5.71 6.10
N GLY A 103 -4.68 5.26 5.21
CA GLY A 103 -4.87 5.48 3.78
C GLY A 103 -4.05 6.63 3.22
N THR A 104 -3.72 6.50 1.94
CA THR A 104 -3.10 7.57 1.14
C THR A 104 -4.05 7.89 0.02
N ARG A 105 -4.51 9.14 -0.05
CA ARG A 105 -5.39 9.60 -1.12
C ARG A 105 -4.54 10.01 -2.31
N LEU A 106 -4.77 9.40 -3.45
CA LEU A 106 -4.03 9.70 -4.68
C LEU A 106 -4.95 10.37 -5.69
N SER A 107 -4.51 11.52 -6.18
CA SER A 107 -5.15 12.22 -7.29
C SER A 107 -4.15 12.29 -8.44
N VAL A 108 -4.64 12.06 -9.65
CA VAL A 108 -3.80 12.08 -10.84
C VAL A 108 -4.32 13.18 -11.76
N LEU A 109 -3.45 14.14 -12.08
CA LEU A 109 -3.79 15.28 -12.92
C LEU A 109 -3.42 14.96 -14.37
N PRO A 110 -4.30 15.36 -15.31
CA PRO A 110 -4.05 15.12 -16.74
C PRO A 110 -2.89 15.93 -17.27
#